data_2d2705765ca25ff63fefab21aa22f149
#
_entry.id   2d2705765ca25ff63fefab21aa22f149
#
_cell.length_a   1.000
_cell.length_b   1.000
_cell.length_c   1.000
_cell.angle_alpha   90.00
_cell.angle_beta   90.00
_cell.angle_gamma   90.00
#
_symmetry.space_group_name_H-M   'P 1'
#
loop_
_entity.id
_entity.type
_entity.pdbx_description
1 polymer ?
#
loop_
_entity_poly.entity_id
_entity_poly.type
_entity_poly.pdbx_seq_one_letter_code
_entity_poly.pdbx_strand_id
1 'polypeptide(L)'
;MAKFKTEFETDRNSDQMRHVEVEIDFTSNALASILYRQGDTVVLACCTKEARLPGWFPRDSTKGWVHAEYSLLPGSTDSRFRRERRGAKGRTQEIERLIARSLRAAVDLEQLGPIALNVDCDILNADGGTRCASITAANLALRLAVRRLIANGQCLPMEHRPTDEQRKTGWEAPKLTDAEK
;
A
#
# COMPACT_ATOMS: atom_id res chain seq x y z
N MET A 1 2.42 -4.61 34.15
CA MET A 1 3.54 -4.92 33.22
C MET A 1 4.04 -3.60 32.67
N ALA A 2 5.31 -3.25 32.93
CA ALA A 2 5.90 -2.06 32.33
C ALA A 2 6.03 -2.30 30.81
N LYS A 3 5.40 -1.45 29.98
CA LYS A 3 5.68 -1.44 28.55
C LYS A 3 7.14 -1.07 28.38
N PHE A 4 7.89 -1.83 27.63
CA PHE A 4 9.17 -1.39 27.10
C PHE A 4 8.87 -0.23 26.15
N LYS A 5 8.97 1.01 26.64
CA LYS A 5 9.03 2.17 25.76
C LYS A 5 10.42 2.20 25.15
N THR A 6 10.50 2.34 23.85
CA THR A 6 11.78 2.61 23.19
C THR A 6 12.34 3.94 23.69
N GLU A 7 13.65 4.05 23.84
CA GLU A 7 14.33 5.27 24.30
C GLU A 7 13.98 6.54 23.51
N PHE A 8 13.40 6.36 22.30
CA PHE A 8 13.05 7.45 21.37
C PHE A 8 11.76 8.22 21.73
N GLU A 9 10.95 7.78 22.68
CA GLU A 9 9.65 8.42 22.98
C GLU A 9 9.63 9.27 24.25
N THR A 10 10.62 9.19 25.12
CA THR A 10 10.61 9.83 26.44
C THR A 10 10.86 11.34 26.42
N ASP A 11 11.53 11.88 25.40
CA ASP A 11 11.96 13.29 25.32
C ASP A 11 11.40 14.06 24.10
N ARG A 12 10.31 13.59 23.49
CA ARG A 12 9.74 14.23 22.31
C ARG A 12 8.87 15.45 22.68
N ASN A 13 9.11 16.59 22.04
CA ASN A 13 8.24 17.76 22.13
C ASN A 13 6.88 17.47 21.44
N SER A 14 5.83 18.22 21.81
CA SER A 14 4.47 18.02 21.29
C SER A 14 4.33 18.29 19.78
N ASP A 15 5.22 19.08 19.20
CA ASP A 15 5.31 19.43 17.77
C ASP A 15 6.24 18.53 16.97
N GLN A 16 6.93 17.60 17.63
CA GLN A 16 7.85 16.66 17.02
C GLN A 16 7.12 15.38 16.57
N MET A 17 7.35 14.95 15.31
CA MET A 17 6.90 13.65 14.84
C MET A 17 7.65 12.51 15.56
N ARG A 18 6.97 11.38 15.83
CA ARG A 18 7.63 10.18 16.33
C ARG A 18 8.70 9.71 15.35
N HIS A 19 9.77 9.10 15.86
CA HIS A 19 10.83 8.54 15.04
C HIS A 19 10.26 7.54 14.02
N VAL A 20 10.75 7.62 12.78
CA VAL A 20 10.29 6.76 11.67
C VAL A 20 11.45 5.93 11.16
N GLU A 21 11.22 4.63 11.04
CA GLU A 21 12.10 3.67 10.39
C GLU A 21 11.35 2.92 9.29
N VAL A 22 12.05 2.62 8.21
CA VAL A 22 11.49 1.90 7.06
C VAL A 22 12.45 0.82 6.62
N GLU A 23 11.99 -0.42 6.62
CA GLU A 23 12.71 -1.56 6.05
C GLU A 23 12.00 -1.99 4.77
N ILE A 24 12.75 -2.02 3.67
CA ILE A 24 12.27 -2.37 2.34
C ILE A 24 12.49 -3.86 2.11
N ASP A 25 11.51 -4.52 1.46
CA ASP A 25 11.56 -5.95 1.13
C ASP A 25 11.68 -6.87 2.33
N PHE A 26 10.95 -6.55 3.39
CA PHE A 26 10.87 -7.38 4.58
C PHE A 26 10.37 -8.80 4.29
N THR A 27 9.50 -8.98 3.31
CA THR A 27 9.05 -10.30 2.81
C THR A 27 9.47 -10.47 1.35
N SER A 28 9.80 -11.71 0.96
CA SER A 28 10.32 -12.04 -0.38
C SER A 28 9.23 -12.39 -1.40
N ASN A 29 8.00 -12.69 -0.99
CA ASN A 29 6.95 -13.20 -1.88
C ASN A 29 6.04 -12.10 -2.45
N ALA A 30 5.94 -10.97 -1.76
CA ALA A 30 5.16 -9.83 -2.24
C ALA A 30 5.89 -9.13 -3.40
N LEU A 31 5.15 -8.47 -4.29
CA LEU A 31 5.74 -7.60 -5.33
C LEU A 31 6.58 -6.47 -4.69
N ALA A 32 6.14 -5.97 -3.54
CA ALA A 32 6.90 -5.08 -2.65
C ALA A 32 6.40 -5.23 -1.23
N SER A 33 7.28 -5.13 -0.25
CA SER A 33 6.89 -5.10 1.17
C SER A 33 7.68 -4.05 1.94
N ILE A 34 7.03 -3.45 2.92
CA ILE A 34 7.58 -2.39 3.78
C ILE A 34 7.25 -2.73 5.23
N LEU A 35 8.27 -2.87 6.05
CA LEU A 35 8.10 -2.80 7.50
C LEU A 35 8.31 -1.35 7.93
N TYR A 36 7.23 -0.72 8.38
CA TYR A 36 7.20 0.68 8.79
C TYR A 36 7.04 0.78 10.30
N ARG A 37 7.92 1.53 10.93
CA ARG A 37 7.88 1.85 12.36
C ARG A 37 7.68 3.35 12.55
N GLN A 38 6.79 3.74 13.45
CA GLN A 38 6.61 5.11 13.88
C GLN A 38 6.43 5.14 15.40
N GLY A 39 7.54 5.39 16.11
CA GLY A 39 7.62 5.07 17.52
C GLY A 39 7.34 3.58 17.72
N ASP A 40 6.50 3.23 18.68
CA ASP A 40 6.14 1.84 18.95
C ASP A 40 5.04 1.28 18.02
N THR A 41 4.46 2.10 17.14
CA THR A 41 3.53 1.58 16.12
C THR A 41 4.31 0.93 14.98
N VAL A 42 4.03 -0.35 14.71
CA VAL A 42 4.70 -1.16 13.68
C VAL A 42 3.68 -1.73 12.72
N VAL A 43 3.89 -1.48 11.43
CA VAL A 43 3.03 -1.92 10.33
C VAL A 43 3.86 -2.67 9.30
N LEU A 44 3.42 -3.86 8.95
CA LEU A 44 3.89 -4.55 7.75
C LEU A 44 2.89 -4.30 6.63
N ALA A 45 3.34 -3.66 5.55
CA ALA A 45 2.55 -3.42 4.35
C ALA A 45 3.11 -4.25 3.19
N CYS A 46 2.30 -5.14 2.62
CA CYS A 46 2.66 -5.99 1.49
C CYS A 46 1.80 -5.63 0.28
N CYS A 47 2.42 -5.27 -0.84
CA CYS A 47 1.73 -5.05 -2.10
C CYS A 47 1.89 -6.27 -2.99
N THR A 48 0.77 -6.85 -3.43
CA THR A 48 0.70 -8.01 -4.30
C THR A 48 -0.06 -7.69 -5.58
N LYS A 49 0.34 -8.33 -6.68
CA LYS A 49 -0.37 -8.24 -7.95
C LYS A 49 -1.37 -9.39 -8.02
N GLU A 50 -2.63 -9.05 -8.19
CA GLU A 50 -3.69 -10.01 -8.39
C GLU A 50 -3.69 -10.60 -9.81
N ALA A 51 -4.11 -11.85 -9.94
CA ALA A 51 -4.17 -12.54 -11.23
C ALA A 51 -5.23 -11.93 -12.17
N ARG A 52 -6.24 -11.26 -11.63
CA ARG A 52 -7.37 -10.68 -12.37
C ARG A 52 -7.90 -9.44 -11.69
N LEU A 53 -8.52 -8.55 -12.47
CA LEU A 53 -9.33 -7.46 -11.95
C LEU A 53 -10.53 -8.01 -11.16
N PRO A 54 -11.07 -7.26 -10.17
CA PRO A 54 -12.23 -7.67 -9.41
C PRO A 54 -13.41 -8.05 -10.31
N GLY A 55 -14.19 -9.06 -9.93
CA GLY A 55 -15.28 -9.60 -10.76
C GLY A 55 -16.41 -8.62 -11.11
N TRP A 56 -16.54 -7.52 -10.35
CA TRP A 56 -17.47 -6.42 -10.62
C TRP A 56 -16.90 -5.36 -11.56
N PHE A 57 -15.60 -5.44 -11.89
CA PHE A 57 -14.93 -4.50 -12.80
C PHE A 57 -15.31 -4.85 -14.26
N PRO A 58 -15.52 -3.87 -15.16
CA PRO A 58 -15.80 -4.14 -16.56
C PRO A 58 -14.70 -4.99 -17.20
N ARG A 59 -15.09 -6.02 -17.96
CA ARG A 59 -14.14 -6.99 -18.55
C ARG A 59 -13.21 -6.38 -19.59
N ASP A 60 -13.66 -5.31 -20.23
CA ASP A 60 -12.98 -4.53 -21.26
C ASP A 60 -12.27 -3.28 -20.70
N SER A 61 -12.18 -3.18 -19.38
CA SER A 61 -11.55 -2.04 -18.73
C SER A 61 -10.06 -2.00 -19.03
N THR A 62 -9.60 -0.85 -19.45
CA THR A 62 -8.18 -0.52 -19.60
C THR A 62 -7.56 0.03 -18.32
N LYS A 63 -8.40 0.28 -17.29
CA LYS A 63 -7.97 0.84 -16.00
C LYS A 63 -7.59 -0.26 -15.02
N GLY A 64 -6.60 0.04 -14.20
CA GLY A 64 -6.24 -0.78 -13.06
C GLY A 64 -7.09 -0.52 -11.82
N TRP A 65 -6.83 -1.29 -10.80
CA TRP A 65 -7.48 -1.15 -9.50
C TRP A 65 -6.51 -1.35 -8.36
N VAL A 66 -6.70 -0.58 -7.28
CA VAL A 66 -5.97 -0.75 -6.02
C VAL A 66 -6.97 -0.98 -4.90
N HIS A 67 -6.79 -2.09 -4.21
CA HIS A 67 -7.50 -2.44 -2.98
C HIS A 67 -6.56 -2.41 -1.79
N ALA A 68 -7.10 -2.35 -0.58
CA ALA A 68 -6.32 -2.47 0.64
C ALA A 68 -7.10 -3.23 1.68
N GLU A 69 -6.39 -4.05 2.43
CA GLU A 69 -6.87 -4.73 3.63
C GLU A 69 -6.13 -4.21 4.86
N TYR A 70 -6.75 -4.35 6.02
CA TYR A 70 -6.19 -3.91 7.30
C TYR A 70 -6.49 -4.94 8.37
N SER A 71 -5.48 -5.36 9.10
CA SER A 71 -5.62 -6.33 10.18
C SER A 71 -4.78 -5.97 11.39
N LEU A 72 -5.33 -6.23 12.58
CA LEU A 72 -4.60 -6.18 13.84
C LEU A 72 -4.17 -7.60 14.22
N LEU A 73 -2.87 -7.81 14.47
CA LEU A 73 -2.45 -9.05 15.11
C LEU A 73 -3.06 -9.18 16.51
N PRO A 74 -3.39 -10.39 16.97
CA PRO A 74 -4.00 -10.60 18.30
C PRO A 74 -3.21 -10.01 19.47
N GLY A 75 -1.88 -9.97 19.36
CA GLY A 75 -0.99 -9.41 20.37
C GLY A 75 -0.54 -7.98 20.13
N SER A 76 -1.08 -7.29 19.11
CA SER A 76 -0.66 -5.93 18.75
C SER A 76 -1.16 -4.86 19.72
N THR A 77 -2.13 -5.16 20.57
CA THR A 77 -2.76 -4.25 21.53
C THR A 77 -2.57 -4.74 22.97
N ASP A 78 -2.77 -3.86 23.96
CA ASP A 78 -2.63 -4.20 25.39
C ASP A 78 -3.53 -5.37 25.82
N SER A 79 -4.77 -5.38 25.32
CA SER A 79 -5.67 -6.52 25.46
C SER A 79 -5.71 -7.30 24.16
N ARG A 80 -5.73 -8.63 24.26
CA ARG A 80 -5.72 -9.50 23.08
C ARG A 80 -6.88 -9.17 22.14
N PHE A 81 -6.57 -8.75 20.91
CA PHE A 81 -7.55 -8.57 19.83
C PHE A 81 -7.94 -9.93 19.24
N ARG A 82 -9.24 -10.19 19.07
CA ARG A 82 -9.69 -11.45 18.45
C ARG A 82 -9.62 -11.33 16.93
N ARG A 83 -9.05 -12.36 16.26
CA ARG A 83 -9.04 -12.43 14.80
C ARG A 83 -10.47 -12.40 14.25
N GLU A 84 -10.69 -11.62 13.23
CA GLU A 84 -11.98 -11.46 12.53
C GLU A 84 -12.16 -12.55 11.48
N ARG A 85 -12.47 -13.79 11.93
CA ARG A 85 -12.58 -14.97 11.07
C ARG A 85 -13.85 -15.02 10.20
N ARG A 86 -14.84 -14.18 10.47
CA ARG A 86 -16.14 -14.14 9.76
C ARG A 86 -16.29 -12.89 8.89
N GLY A 87 -15.17 -12.32 8.44
CA GLY A 87 -15.11 -11.07 7.72
C GLY A 87 -14.81 -9.87 8.62
N ALA A 88 -14.30 -8.81 7.99
CA ALA A 88 -13.92 -7.58 8.65
C ALA A 88 -15.14 -6.89 9.29
N LYS A 89 -14.97 -6.41 10.53
CA LYS A 89 -15.99 -5.63 11.24
C LYS A 89 -16.01 -4.18 10.78
N GLY A 90 -17.04 -3.43 11.15
CA GLY A 90 -17.26 -2.07 10.67
C GLY A 90 -16.06 -1.13 10.82
N ARG A 91 -15.31 -1.21 11.96
CA ARG A 91 -14.09 -0.43 12.14
C ARG A 91 -12.98 -0.83 11.16
N THR A 92 -12.76 -2.13 10.99
CA THR A 92 -11.76 -2.65 10.06
C THR A 92 -12.12 -2.26 8.63
N GLN A 93 -13.37 -2.46 8.21
CA GLN A 93 -13.86 -2.05 6.90
C GLN A 93 -13.74 -0.52 6.67
N GLU A 94 -13.99 0.29 7.69
CA GLU A 94 -13.79 1.76 7.61
C GLU A 94 -12.34 2.09 7.30
N ILE A 95 -11.38 1.45 8.00
CA ILE A 95 -9.95 1.69 7.83
C ILE A 95 -9.46 1.18 6.47
N GLU A 96 -9.87 -0.01 6.05
CA GLU A 96 -9.58 -0.55 4.71
C GLU A 96 -10.02 0.41 3.61
N ARG A 97 -11.25 0.92 3.70
CA ARG A 97 -11.78 1.90 2.74
C ARG A 97 -11.04 3.23 2.77
N LEU A 98 -10.57 3.67 3.94
CA LEU A 98 -9.77 4.88 4.08
C LEU A 98 -8.41 4.71 3.39
N ILE A 99 -7.69 3.61 3.68
CA ILE A 99 -6.40 3.30 3.06
C ILE A 99 -6.57 3.17 1.55
N ALA A 100 -7.50 2.34 1.09
CA ALA A 100 -7.72 2.10 -0.33
C ALA A 100 -8.02 3.38 -1.12
N ARG A 101 -8.83 4.29 -0.56
CA ARG A 101 -9.10 5.59 -1.21
C ARG A 101 -7.86 6.47 -1.27
N SER A 102 -7.08 6.52 -0.21
CA SER A 102 -5.82 7.27 -0.16
C SER A 102 -4.83 6.75 -1.22
N LEU A 103 -4.71 5.44 -1.36
CA LEU A 103 -3.85 4.81 -2.36
C LEU A 103 -4.31 5.11 -3.79
N ARG A 104 -5.62 5.00 -4.07
CA ARG A 104 -6.18 5.32 -5.39
C ARG A 104 -6.03 6.79 -5.78
N ALA A 105 -5.94 7.70 -4.82
CA ALA A 105 -5.65 9.10 -5.09
C ALA A 105 -4.17 9.36 -5.42
N ALA A 106 -3.28 8.43 -5.08
CA ALA A 106 -1.83 8.54 -5.25
C ALA A 106 -1.29 7.83 -6.51
N VAL A 107 -2.14 7.14 -7.27
CA VAL A 107 -1.76 6.38 -8.47
C VAL A 107 -2.70 6.69 -9.63
N ASP A 108 -2.15 6.83 -10.83
CA ASP A 108 -2.96 6.93 -12.04
C ASP A 108 -3.41 5.52 -12.47
N LEU A 109 -4.69 5.22 -12.22
CA LEU A 109 -5.27 3.91 -12.51
C LEU A 109 -5.36 3.60 -14.01
N GLU A 110 -5.41 4.62 -14.88
CA GLU A 110 -5.40 4.41 -16.33
C GLU A 110 -4.03 4.00 -16.82
N GLN A 111 -2.97 4.59 -16.26
CA GLN A 111 -1.59 4.23 -16.61
C GLN A 111 -1.13 2.92 -15.98
N LEU A 112 -1.70 2.56 -14.84
CA LEU A 112 -1.48 1.25 -14.25
C LEU A 112 -1.90 0.13 -15.23
N GLY A 113 -2.83 0.44 -16.15
CA GLY A 113 -3.38 -0.55 -17.08
C GLY A 113 -4.26 -1.58 -16.35
N PRO A 114 -4.70 -2.65 -17.01
CA PRO A 114 -5.62 -3.64 -16.46
C PRO A 114 -4.97 -4.53 -15.38
N ILE A 115 -4.31 -3.91 -14.40
CA ILE A 115 -3.63 -4.56 -13.28
C ILE A 115 -4.40 -4.27 -12.00
N ALA A 116 -4.64 -5.29 -11.19
CA ALA A 116 -5.13 -5.14 -9.83
C ALA A 116 -3.97 -5.32 -8.83
N LEU A 117 -3.86 -4.38 -7.91
CA LEU A 117 -2.92 -4.43 -6.79
C LEU A 117 -3.71 -4.50 -5.49
N ASN A 118 -3.32 -5.42 -4.61
CA ASN A 118 -3.81 -5.49 -3.25
C ASN A 118 -2.70 -5.10 -2.28
N VAL A 119 -3.02 -4.24 -1.31
CA VAL A 119 -2.07 -3.81 -0.28
C VAL A 119 -2.59 -4.24 1.08
N ASP A 120 -1.94 -5.23 1.66
CA ASP A 120 -2.28 -5.77 2.96
C ASP A 120 -1.49 -5.02 4.04
N CYS A 121 -2.19 -4.48 5.04
CA CYS A 121 -1.61 -3.76 6.16
C CYS A 121 -1.82 -4.53 7.46
N ASP A 122 -0.81 -5.25 7.91
CA ASP A 122 -0.81 -5.96 9.18
C ASP A 122 -0.17 -5.13 10.28
N ILE A 123 -0.94 -4.82 11.32
CA ILE A 123 -0.45 -4.10 12.50
C ILE A 123 0.21 -5.09 13.44
N LEU A 124 1.53 -5.02 13.53
CA LEU A 124 2.33 -5.88 14.39
C LEU A 124 2.35 -5.37 15.84
N ASN A 125 2.40 -4.06 16.01
CA ASN A 125 2.25 -3.38 17.30
C ASN A 125 1.47 -2.07 17.12
N ALA A 126 0.48 -1.84 17.99
CA ALA A 126 -0.42 -0.69 17.93
C ALA A 126 -0.20 0.23 19.14
N ASP A 127 0.49 1.34 18.93
CA ASP A 127 0.70 2.38 19.92
C ASP A 127 0.15 3.74 19.43
N GLY A 128 -1.06 3.74 18.93
CA GLY A 128 -1.74 4.92 18.35
C GLY A 128 -1.32 5.21 16.91
N GLY A 129 -2.19 5.94 16.19
CA GLY A 129 -1.92 6.39 14.82
C GLY A 129 -1.85 5.30 13.75
N THR A 130 -2.39 4.10 14.01
CA THR A 130 -2.29 2.96 13.08
C THR A 130 -2.89 3.25 11.70
N ARG A 131 -3.95 4.08 11.60
CA ARG A 131 -4.51 4.51 10.30
C ARG A 131 -3.48 5.28 9.46
N CYS A 132 -2.85 6.29 10.06
CA CYS A 132 -1.86 7.12 9.36
C CYS A 132 -0.61 6.31 9.02
N ALA A 133 -0.12 5.50 9.96
CA ALA A 133 1.02 4.61 9.74
C ALA A 133 0.75 3.62 8.59
N SER A 134 -0.47 3.01 8.55
CA SER A 134 -0.87 2.12 7.46
C SER A 134 -0.94 2.82 6.11
N ILE A 135 -1.52 4.03 6.03
CA ILE A 135 -1.57 4.79 4.77
C ILE A 135 -0.14 5.09 4.28
N THR A 136 0.76 5.48 5.18
CA THR A 136 2.15 5.78 4.81
C THR A 136 2.89 4.53 4.35
N ALA A 137 2.82 3.44 5.12
CA ALA A 137 3.45 2.16 4.78
C ALA A 137 2.91 1.59 3.47
N ALA A 138 1.58 1.59 3.31
CA ALA A 138 0.91 1.13 2.10
C ALA A 138 1.28 1.96 0.87
N ASN A 139 1.39 3.28 1.00
CA ASN A 139 1.82 4.15 -0.10
C ASN A 139 3.26 3.85 -0.52
N LEU A 140 4.17 3.64 0.43
CA LEU A 140 5.56 3.26 0.14
C LEU A 140 5.61 1.91 -0.58
N ALA A 141 4.88 0.90 -0.10
CA ALA A 141 4.78 -0.41 -0.74
C ALA A 141 4.20 -0.32 -2.15
N LEU A 142 3.11 0.44 -2.34
CA LEU A 142 2.49 0.66 -3.64
C LEU A 142 3.44 1.35 -4.62
N ARG A 143 4.12 2.41 -4.21
CA ARG A 143 5.09 3.13 -5.06
C ARG A 143 6.23 2.22 -5.50
N LEU A 144 6.78 1.42 -4.58
CA LEU A 144 7.84 0.47 -4.90
C LEU A 144 7.33 -0.61 -5.88
N ALA A 145 6.14 -1.14 -5.66
CA ALA A 145 5.49 -2.11 -6.54
C ALA A 145 5.28 -1.54 -7.96
N VAL A 146 4.74 -0.33 -8.07
CA VAL A 146 4.52 0.34 -9.37
C VAL A 146 5.85 0.59 -10.09
N ARG A 147 6.90 1.04 -9.39
CA ARG A 147 8.24 1.18 -9.99
C ARG A 147 8.77 -0.14 -10.56
N ARG A 148 8.55 -1.25 -9.87
CA ARG A 148 8.92 -2.59 -10.35
C ARG A 148 8.11 -3.03 -11.57
N LEU A 149 6.81 -2.70 -11.60
CA LEU A 149 5.96 -2.96 -12.76
C LEU A 149 6.42 -2.13 -13.98
N ILE A 150 6.81 -0.87 -13.79
CA ILE A 150 7.39 -0.02 -14.84
C ILE A 150 8.72 -0.63 -15.34
N ALA A 151 9.62 -0.96 -14.45
CA ALA A 151 10.91 -1.55 -14.78
C ALA A 151 10.79 -2.87 -15.57
N ASN A 152 9.71 -3.64 -15.31
CA ASN A 152 9.39 -4.87 -16.01
C ASN A 152 8.53 -4.65 -17.29
N GLY A 153 8.26 -3.40 -17.68
CA GLY A 153 7.46 -3.06 -18.86
C GLY A 153 5.97 -3.44 -18.74
N GLN A 154 5.46 -3.64 -17.52
CA GLN A 154 4.05 -4.03 -17.27
C GLN A 154 3.10 -2.85 -17.11
N CYS A 155 3.61 -1.66 -16.85
CA CYS A 155 2.87 -0.39 -16.88
C CYS A 155 3.78 0.75 -17.34
N LEU A 156 3.20 1.90 -17.65
CA LEU A 156 3.93 3.04 -18.21
C LEU A 156 4.17 4.13 -17.17
N PRO A 157 5.34 4.82 -17.25
CA PRO A 157 5.57 6.05 -16.50
C PRO A 157 4.60 7.16 -16.91
N MET A 158 4.42 8.14 -16.04
CA MET A 158 3.44 9.23 -16.23
C MET A 158 3.72 10.09 -17.48
N GLU A 159 4.98 10.29 -17.82
CA GLU A 159 5.44 11.03 -18.99
C GLU A 159 5.08 10.38 -20.34
N HIS A 160 4.79 9.09 -20.35
CA HIS A 160 4.41 8.35 -21.56
C HIS A 160 2.89 8.17 -21.70
N ARG A 161 2.11 9.02 -21.04
CA ARG A 161 0.65 8.96 -21.12
C ARG A 161 0.17 9.32 -22.53
N PRO A 162 -0.58 8.43 -23.22
CA PRO A 162 -1.17 8.75 -24.49
C PRO A 162 -2.25 9.83 -24.34
N THR A 163 -2.31 10.75 -25.25
CA THR A 163 -3.42 11.70 -25.37
C THR A 163 -4.71 10.97 -25.78
N ASP A 164 -5.88 11.59 -25.57
CA ASP A 164 -7.16 10.98 -25.96
C ASP A 164 -7.25 10.72 -27.48
N GLU A 165 -6.59 11.52 -28.29
CA GLU A 165 -6.48 11.32 -29.74
C GLU A 165 -5.61 10.12 -30.09
N GLN A 166 -4.44 10.00 -29.44
CA GLN A 166 -3.53 8.87 -29.61
C GLN A 166 -4.19 7.54 -29.21
N ARG A 167 -5.02 7.53 -28.16
CA ARG A 167 -5.77 6.33 -27.75
C ARG A 167 -6.76 5.88 -28.83
N LYS A 168 -7.37 6.83 -29.55
CA LYS A 168 -8.34 6.54 -30.63
C LYS A 168 -7.68 6.08 -31.92
N THR A 169 -6.41 6.44 -32.15
CA THR A 169 -5.67 6.16 -33.38
C THR A 169 -4.76 4.93 -33.33
N GLY A 170 -4.87 4.10 -32.25
CA GLY A 170 -4.05 2.89 -32.11
C GLY A 170 -2.64 3.16 -31.61
N TRP A 171 -2.50 4.02 -30.60
CA TRP A 171 -1.21 4.32 -29.97
C TRP A 171 -0.53 3.05 -29.44
N GLU A 172 0.73 2.88 -29.79
CA GLU A 172 1.60 1.84 -29.21
C GLU A 172 2.50 2.46 -28.14
N ALA A 173 2.61 1.75 -27.01
CA ALA A 173 3.47 2.18 -25.92
C ALA A 173 4.94 2.26 -26.36
N PRO A 174 5.67 3.33 -26.06
CA PRO A 174 7.08 3.40 -26.34
C PRO A 174 7.84 2.32 -25.54
N LYS A 175 8.90 1.78 -26.11
CA LYS A 175 9.82 0.92 -25.36
C LYS A 175 10.59 1.80 -24.38
N LEU A 176 10.47 1.48 -23.09
CA LEU A 176 11.22 2.19 -22.05
C LEU A 176 12.73 1.98 -22.23
N THR A 177 13.48 3.06 -22.12
CA THR A 177 14.94 3.04 -22.05
C THR A 177 15.40 2.49 -20.69
N ASP A 178 16.66 2.09 -20.57
CA ASP A 178 17.18 1.57 -19.30
C ASP A 178 17.24 2.64 -18.19
N ALA A 179 17.21 3.92 -18.55
CA ALA A 179 17.11 5.02 -17.58
C ALA A 179 15.69 5.26 -17.06
N GLU A 180 14.66 4.81 -17.79
CA GLU A 180 13.23 4.94 -17.44
C GLU A 180 12.68 3.71 -16.71
N LYS A 181 13.44 2.61 -16.66
CA LYS A 181 13.14 1.40 -15.90
C LYS A 181 13.67 1.52 -14.47
#